data_9198982518d680da860c8daef15eb402
#
_entry.id   9198982518d680da860c8daef15eb402
#
_cell.length_a   1.000
_cell.length_b   1.000
_cell.length_c   1.000
_cell.angle_alpha   90.00
_cell.angle_beta   90.00
_cell.angle_gamma   90.00
#
_symmetry.space_group_name_H-M   'P 1'
#
loop_
_entity.id
_entity.type
_entity.pdbx_description
1 polymer ?
#
loop_
_entity_poly.entity_id
_entity_poly.type
_entity_poly.pdbx_seq_one_letter_code
_entity_poly.pdbx_strand_id
1 'polypeptide(L)'
;MNKEVAIELRRITKTFGNVVANKDVDLTVYKGEILAILGENGSGKTTLMNMIAGIYYPDEGHIIVGGEEAVIKSPKDAFRYKIGMIHQHFKLVDVFTASENVILGVNDGSKYRLSDVNERVAAIAEKYGFIINPKKKIHEMSVSEKQTVEIIKVLYRGADILILDEPTAVLTPQETEKLFAVLRKMKEDGKSIIIITHKMHEVLSISDRVAVLRKGEHIATVNTAETSEAELTEMMVGKKISLNINRPEPKNPCERLVVSNISSVDSEGVQVLDDISFTAFSGEILGIAGIAGSGQRELLESIAGLYPITSGEIMYNNPASGEMENLRNKTPMQIRDLGVRLSFVPEDRLGMGLVGNMGITDNIMLRSYTRGKSVFLDRIPPKNLAKEIIKSLEVSTPDEETPVRRLSGGNVQKVLVGREIASAPSVLMAAYPVRGLDINSSYMIYNLLTQQKENGVAVIFVGEDLDVLTELCDRILVINGGKITGILDGRTAKKEEIGLLMTKHVSSAEAKEGESNAEK
;
A
#
# COMPACT_ATOMS: atom_id res chain seq x y z
N MET A 1 -28.95 27.13 -2.36
CA MET A 1 -29.89 25.99 -2.14
C MET A 1 -29.43 25.24 -0.92
N ASN A 2 -30.29 25.02 0.09
CA ASN A 2 -29.94 24.13 1.20
C ASN A 2 -29.76 22.71 0.63
N LYS A 3 -28.54 22.16 0.70
CA LYS A 3 -28.29 20.77 0.32
C LYS A 3 -28.99 19.86 1.34
N GLU A 4 -29.71 18.86 0.86
CA GLU A 4 -30.40 17.88 1.72
C GLU A 4 -29.34 16.97 2.39
N VAL A 5 -29.46 16.77 3.71
CA VAL A 5 -28.53 15.94 4.48
C VAL A 5 -28.89 14.47 4.29
N ALA A 6 -27.91 13.64 3.89
CA ALA A 6 -28.04 12.20 3.80
C ALA A 6 -27.74 11.52 5.15
N ILE A 7 -26.62 11.91 5.78
CA ILE A 7 -26.24 11.41 7.09
C ILE A 7 -25.51 12.51 7.86
N GLU A 8 -25.76 12.60 9.16
CA GLU A 8 -25.12 13.50 10.08
C GLU A 8 -24.65 12.75 11.32
N LEU A 9 -23.43 12.96 11.70
CA LEU A 9 -22.83 12.47 12.95
C LEU A 9 -22.72 13.64 13.91
N ARG A 10 -23.19 13.46 15.13
CA ARG A 10 -23.13 14.47 16.18
C ARG A 10 -22.38 13.94 17.38
N ARG A 11 -21.21 14.54 17.68
CA ARG A 11 -20.37 14.28 18.84
C ARG A 11 -20.05 12.78 19.02
N ILE A 12 -19.74 12.10 17.93
CA ILE A 12 -19.45 10.65 17.94
C ILE A 12 -18.13 10.40 18.67
N THR A 13 -18.20 9.60 19.73
CA THR A 13 -17.04 9.15 20.49
C THR A 13 -16.98 7.63 20.53
N LYS A 14 -15.76 7.08 20.34
CA LYS A 14 -15.48 5.63 20.44
C LYS A 14 -14.16 5.36 21.10
N THR A 15 -14.18 4.48 22.11
CA THR A 15 -13.02 4.05 22.86
C THR A 15 -12.83 2.54 22.79
N PHE A 16 -11.59 2.09 22.83
CA PHE A 16 -11.19 0.69 22.94
C PHE A 16 -10.19 0.56 24.10
N GLY A 17 -10.66 0.17 25.27
CA GLY A 17 -9.86 0.19 26.49
C GLY A 17 -9.33 1.60 26.78
N ASN A 18 -8.01 1.78 26.77
CA ASN A 18 -7.37 3.09 27.00
C ASN A 18 -7.15 3.92 25.72
N VAL A 19 -7.57 3.40 24.56
CA VAL A 19 -7.38 4.09 23.28
C VAL A 19 -8.68 4.78 22.88
N VAL A 20 -8.65 6.11 22.75
CA VAL A 20 -9.74 6.89 22.17
C VAL A 20 -9.55 6.92 20.66
N ALA A 21 -10.37 6.15 19.94
CA ALA A 21 -10.27 6.04 18.49
C ALA A 21 -10.95 7.21 17.76
N ASN A 22 -12.09 7.68 18.30
CA ASN A 22 -12.78 8.88 17.85
C ASN A 22 -13.26 9.65 19.08
N LYS A 23 -13.22 10.99 19.01
CA LYS A 23 -13.60 11.88 20.08
C LYS A 23 -14.38 13.07 19.55
N ASP A 24 -15.62 13.22 20.01
CA ASP A 24 -16.52 14.35 19.69
C ASP A 24 -16.58 14.68 18.18
N VAL A 25 -16.67 13.64 17.32
CA VAL A 25 -16.63 13.83 15.87
C VAL A 25 -17.98 14.28 15.34
N ASP A 26 -18.02 15.45 14.71
CA ASP A 26 -19.15 15.98 13.95
C ASP A 26 -18.85 15.87 12.46
N LEU A 27 -19.78 15.28 11.68
CA LEU A 27 -19.61 15.11 10.24
C LEU A 27 -20.96 15.15 9.55
N THR A 28 -21.07 15.86 8.42
CA THR A 28 -22.27 15.92 7.61
C THR A 28 -21.99 15.50 6.18
N VAL A 29 -22.76 14.56 5.66
CA VAL A 29 -22.76 14.10 4.26
C VAL A 29 -24.07 14.54 3.61
N TYR A 30 -24.00 15.17 2.46
CA TYR A 30 -25.18 15.60 1.72
C TYR A 30 -25.60 14.58 0.68
N LYS A 31 -26.89 14.63 0.26
CA LYS A 31 -27.37 13.78 -0.84
C LYS A 31 -26.69 14.13 -2.15
N GLY A 32 -26.28 13.11 -2.89
CA GLY A 32 -25.66 13.28 -4.19
C GLY A 32 -24.29 13.98 -4.12
N GLU A 33 -23.53 13.80 -3.03
CA GLU A 33 -22.15 14.26 -2.97
C GLU A 33 -21.17 13.10 -2.81
N ILE A 34 -19.93 13.35 -3.19
CA ILE A 34 -18.78 12.50 -2.86
C ILE A 34 -17.98 13.23 -1.79
N LEU A 35 -18.02 12.71 -0.56
CA LEU A 35 -17.23 13.20 0.56
C LEU A 35 -16.00 12.32 0.75
N ALA A 36 -14.80 12.89 0.68
CA ALA A 36 -13.58 12.19 1.05
C ALA A 36 -13.32 12.33 2.56
N ILE A 37 -12.93 11.22 3.20
CA ILE A 37 -12.41 11.22 4.58
C ILE A 37 -10.90 11.02 4.50
N LEU A 38 -10.17 12.05 4.88
CA LEU A 38 -8.73 12.11 4.80
C LEU A 38 -8.11 12.11 6.21
N GLY A 39 -6.94 11.51 6.37
CA GLY A 39 -6.22 11.48 7.65
C GLY A 39 -5.14 10.41 7.65
N GLU A 40 -4.16 10.53 8.54
CA GLU A 40 -3.08 9.56 8.69
C GLU A 40 -3.59 8.18 9.16
N ASN A 41 -2.75 7.16 9.03
CA ASN A 41 -3.06 5.84 9.57
C ASN A 41 -3.24 5.91 11.09
N GLY A 42 -4.32 5.30 11.59
CA GLY A 42 -4.69 5.40 13.00
C GLY A 42 -5.43 6.69 13.40
N SER A 43 -5.80 7.57 12.47
CA SER A 43 -6.58 8.79 12.77
C SER A 43 -8.06 8.53 13.07
N GLY A 44 -8.53 7.27 13.05
CA GLY A 44 -9.92 6.92 13.38
C GLY A 44 -10.88 6.80 12.20
N LYS A 45 -10.44 6.97 10.94
CA LYS A 45 -11.31 6.92 9.73
C LYS A 45 -12.13 5.64 9.62
N THR A 46 -11.45 4.50 9.57
CA THR A 46 -12.11 3.18 9.46
C THR A 46 -13.00 2.90 10.67
N THR A 47 -12.60 3.33 11.88
CA THR A 47 -13.44 3.18 13.09
C THR A 47 -14.73 3.98 12.97
N LEU A 48 -14.65 5.23 12.51
CA LEU A 48 -15.81 6.10 12.30
C LEU A 48 -16.77 5.50 11.27
N MET A 49 -16.24 5.01 10.15
CA MET A 49 -17.06 4.38 9.11
C MET A 49 -17.66 3.04 9.56
N ASN A 50 -16.93 2.26 10.34
CA ASN A 50 -17.44 1.03 10.93
C ASN A 50 -18.60 1.26 11.90
N MET A 51 -18.68 2.43 12.56
CA MET A 51 -19.84 2.80 13.36
C MET A 51 -21.06 3.10 12.47
N ILE A 52 -20.88 3.79 11.36
CA ILE A 52 -21.98 4.05 10.40
C ILE A 52 -22.42 2.73 9.73
N ALA A 53 -21.51 1.82 9.46
CA ALA A 53 -21.79 0.50 8.87
C ALA A 53 -22.38 -0.51 9.88
N GLY A 54 -22.46 -0.16 11.17
CA GLY A 54 -23.01 -1.03 12.22
C GLY A 54 -22.08 -2.16 12.67
N ILE A 55 -20.79 -2.07 12.42
CA ILE A 55 -19.79 -3.02 12.91
C ILE A 55 -19.42 -2.68 14.36
N TYR A 56 -19.30 -1.38 14.66
CA TYR A 56 -19.15 -0.87 16.01
C TYR A 56 -20.36 -0.01 16.38
N TYR A 57 -20.62 0.11 17.67
CA TYR A 57 -21.60 1.05 18.20
C TYR A 57 -20.86 2.21 18.90
N PRO A 58 -21.22 3.47 18.66
CA PRO A 58 -20.61 4.60 19.34
C PRO A 58 -20.85 4.52 20.85
N ASP A 59 -19.88 4.97 21.64
CA ASP A 59 -20.04 5.03 23.09
C ASP A 59 -20.82 6.30 23.49
N GLU A 60 -20.64 7.38 22.72
CA GLU A 60 -21.39 8.64 22.87
C GLU A 60 -21.70 9.25 21.49
N GLY A 61 -22.70 10.12 21.46
CA GLY A 61 -23.13 10.85 20.27
C GLY A 61 -24.28 10.15 19.52
N HIS A 62 -24.71 10.75 18.42
CA HIS A 62 -25.89 10.35 17.65
C HIS A 62 -25.60 10.27 16.17
N ILE A 63 -26.14 9.26 15.50
CA ILE A 63 -26.14 9.13 14.03
C ILE A 63 -27.54 9.50 13.56
N ILE A 64 -27.64 10.44 12.61
CA ILE A 64 -28.89 10.91 12.03
C ILE A 64 -28.87 10.60 10.54
N VAL A 65 -29.89 9.90 10.04
CA VAL A 65 -30.01 9.52 8.62
C VAL A 65 -31.33 10.07 8.07
N GLY A 66 -31.25 10.88 7.02
CA GLY A 66 -32.44 11.49 6.43
C GLY A 66 -33.23 12.40 7.38
N GLY A 67 -32.58 12.94 8.41
CA GLY A 67 -33.20 13.82 9.42
C GLY A 67 -33.75 13.10 10.65
N GLU A 68 -33.71 11.75 10.70
CA GLU A 68 -34.16 10.94 11.83
C GLU A 68 -32.99 10.29 12.56
N GLU A 69 -33.06 10.20 13.89
CA GLU A 69 -32.03 9.51 14.67
C GLU A 69 -32.03 8.00 14.37
N ALA A 70 -30.89 7.50 13.95
CA ALA A 70 -30.70 6.12 13.53
C ALA A 70 -29.93 5.31 14.58
N VAL A 71 -30.54 4.24 15.08
CA VAL A 71 -29.87 3.28 15.98
C VAL A 71 -29.30 2.14 15.14
N ILE A 72 -27.99 2.17 14.88
CA ILE A 72 -27.28 1.21 14.04
C ILE A 72 -26.40 0.33 14.92
N LYS A 73 -26.89 -0.86 15.29
CA LYS A 73 -26.18 -1.85 16.14
C LYS A 73 -25.63 -3.03 15.34
N SER A 74 -26.01 -3.14 14.09
CA SER A 74 -25.57 -4.23 13.22
C SER A 74 -25.54 -3.78 11.76
N PRO A 75 -24.81 -4.47 10.87
CA PRO A 75 -24.85 -4.21 9.43
C PRO A 75 -26.26 -4.35 8.83
N LYS A 76 -27.13 -5.18 9.42
CA LYS A 76 -28.54 -5.28 9.00
C LYS A 76 -29.32 -3.99 9.27
N ASP A 77 -29.01 -3.30 10.37
CA ASP A 77 -29.64 -2.02 10.68
C ASP A 77 -29.14 -0.94 9.70
N ALA A 78 -27.83 -0.91 9.39
CA ALA A 78 -27.27 -0.01 8.39
C ALA A 78 -27.97 -0.17 7.02
N PHE A 79 -28.22 -1.40 6.59
CA PHE A 79 -28.94 -1.68 5.35
C PHE A 79 -30.41 -1.20 5.37
N ARG A 80 -31.10 -1.19 6.52
CA ARG A 80 -32.45 -0.61 6.65
C ARG A 80 -32.45 0.89 6.35
N TYR A 81 -31.35 1.57 6.70
CA TYR A 81 -31.11 2.98 6.36
C TYR A 81 -30.43 3.14 5.01
N LYS A 82 -30.37 2.06 4.19
CA LYS A 82 -29.75 2.04 2.85
C LYS A 82 -28.28 2.44 2.84
N ILE A 83 -27.56 2.14 3.91
CA ILE A 83 -26.12 2.33 4.04
C ILE A 83 -25.41 1.03 3.69
N GLY A 84 -24.44 1.08 2.79
CA GLY A 84 -23.62 -0.06 2.41
C GLY A 84 -22.14 0.29 2.45
N MET A 85 -21.31 -0.64 2.94
CA MET A 85 -19.85 -0.47 3.04
C MET A 85 -19.12 -1.51 2.20
N ILE A 86 -18.15 -1.04 1.43
CA ILE A 86 -17.16 -1.83 0.70
C ILE A 86 -15.85 -1.72 1.47
N HIS A 87 -15.34 -2.87 1.94
CA HIS A 87 -14.15 -2.94 2.78
C HIS A 87 -12.87 -2.97 1.93
N GLN A 88 -11.75 -2.55 2.51
CA GLN A 88 -10.41 -2.63 1.93
C GLN A 88 -10.04 -4.07 1.48
N HIS A 89 -10.43 -5.08 2.28
CA HIS A 89 -10.27 -6.49 1.92
C HIS A 89 -11.61 -7.08 1.50
N PHE A 90 -11.65 -7.68 0.32
CA PHE A 90 -12.86 -8.25 -0.25
C PHE A 90 -13.51 -9.30 0.67
N LYS A 91 -14.81 -9.16 0.86
CA LYS A 91 -15.62 -10.11 1.64
C LYS A 91 -16.42 -11.01 0.69
N LEU A 92 -15.70 -11.67 -0.23
CA LEU A 92 -16.21 -12.57 -1.25
C LEU A 92 -15.81 -14.01 -0.96
N VAL A 93 -16.65 -14.95 -1.38
CA VAL A 93 -16.40 -16.39 -1.29
C VAL A 93 -15.83 -16.83 -2.64
N ASP A 94 -14.59 -17.25 -2.68
CA ASP A 94 -13.83 -17.50 -3.92
C ASP A 94 -14.42 -18.61 -4.80
N VAL A 95 -15.03 -19.64 -4.22
CA VAL A 95 -15.63 -20.75 -4.97
C VAL A 95 -17.00 -20.43 -5.58
N PHE A 96 -17.61 -19.32 -5.19
CA PHE A 96 -18.91 -18.87 -5.68
C PHE A 96 -18.75 -17.96 -6.90
N THR A 97 -19.81 -17.88 -7.70
CA THR A 97 -19.94 -16.92 -8.79
C THR A 97 -20.20 -15.50 -8.27
N ALA A 98 -20.09 -14.48 -9.14
CA ALA A 98 -20.45 -13.12 -8.79
C ALA A 98 -21.88 -13.02 -8.27
N SER A 99 -22.85 -13.59 -8.98
CA SER A 99 -24.26 -13.55 -8.59
C SER A 99 -24.54 -14.27 -7.26
N GLU A 100 -23.92 -15.41 -7.01
CA GLU A 100 -24.05 -16.10 -5.74
C GLU A 100 -23.51 -15.27 -4.57
N ASN A 101 -22.38 -14.58 -4.77
CA ASN A 101 -21.83 -13.65 -3.77
C ASN A 101 -22.76 -12.45 -3.53
N VAL A 102 -23.38 -11.91 -4.57
CA VAL A 102 -24.30 -10.76 -4.47
C VAL A 102 -25.51 -11.07 -3.58
N ILE A 103 -26.10 -12.27 -3.72
CA ILE A 103 -27.29 -12.67 -2.93
C ILE A 103 -26.93 -13.30 -1.59
N LEU A 104 -25.67 -13.61 -1.33
CA LEU A 104 -25.25 -14.27 -0.10
C LEU A 104 -25.68 -13.44 1.13
N GLY A 105 -26.50 -14.04 2.00
CA GLY A 105 -27.01 -13.39 3.20
C GLY A 105 -28.19 -12.42 2.98
N VAL A 106 -28.73 -12.31 1.77
CA VAL A 106 -30.00 -11.62 1.52
C VAL A 106 -31.12 -12.55 1.97
N ASN A 107 -31.90 -12.09 2.96
CA ASN A 107 -33.04 -12.85 3.52
C ASN A 107 -34.26 -11.92 3.58
N ASP A 108 -34.96 -11.79 2.46
CA ASP A 108 -36.20 -11.02 2.34
C ASP A 108 -37.43 -11.93 2.20
N GLY A 109 -37.25 -13.24 2.45
CA GLY A 109 -38.31 -14.25 2.32
C GLY A 109 -38.58 -14.72 0.88
N SER A 110 -37.85 -14.20 -0.11
CA SER A 110 -37.99 -14.56 -1.52
C SER A 110 -37.22 -15.84 -1.86
N LYS A 111 -37.78 -16.67 -2.73
CA LYS A 111 -37.04 -17.75 -3.38
C LYS A 111 -36.31 -17.17 -4.62
N TYR A 112 -35.01 -16.97 -4.49
CA TYR A 112 -34.18 -16.48 -5.61
C TYR A 112 -33.98 -17.58 -6.66
N ARG A 113 -34.29 -17.26 -7.93
CA ARG A 113 -33.80 -18.03 -9.07
C ARG A 113 -32.50 -17.37 -9.54
N LEU A 114 -31.45 -18.17 -9.72
CA LEU A 114 -30.14 -17.63 -10.10
C LEU A 114 -30.17 -16.91 -11.47
N SER A 115 -31.11 -17.30 -12.38
CA SER A 115 -31.38 -16.58 -13.64
C SER A 115 -31.76 -15.13 -13.41
N ASP A 116 -32.73 -14.88 -12.49
CA ASP A 116 -33.27 -13.57 -12.24
C ASP A 116 -32.22 -12.67 -11.55
N VAL A 117 -31.39 -13.30 -10.69
CA VAL A 117 -30.24 -12.63 -10.06
C VAL A 117 -29.22 -12.23 -11.12
N ASN A 118 -28.87 -13.12 -12.04
CA ASN A 118 -27.94 -12.82 -13.14
C ASN A 118 -28.42 -11.64 -13.99
N GLU A 119 -29.70 -11.62 -14.34
CA GLU A 119 -30.30 -10.52 -15.12
C GLU A 119 -30.24 -9.20 -14.36
N ARG A 120 -30.56 -9.21 -13.06
CA ARG A 120 -30.53 -8.01 -12.22
C ARG A 120 -29.10 -7.51 -11.98
N VAL A 121 -28.11 -8.40 -11.81
CA VAL A 121 -26.69 -8.06 -11.71
C VAL A 121 -26.21 -7.45 -13.01
N ALA A 122 -26.58 -8.03 -14.17
CA ALA A 122 -26.26 -7.49 -15.47
C ALA A 122 -26.87 -6.10 -15.71
N ALA A 123 -28.15 -5.89 -15.31
CA ALA A 123 -28.81 -4.59 -15.43
C ALA A 123 -28.15 -3.50 -14.57
N ILE A 124 -27.70 -3.82 -13.35
CA ILE A 124 -26.94 -2.90 -12.51
C ILE A 124 -25.58 -2.58 -13.16
N ALA A 125 -24.91 -3.60 -13.68
CA ALA A 125 -23.64 -3.43 -14.35
C ALA A 125 -23.76 -2.52 -15.58
N GLU A 126 -24.75 -2.73 -16.43
CA GLU A 126 -25.05 -1.90 -17.60
C GLU A 126 -25.37 -0.46 -17.21
N LYS A 127 -26.24 -0.28 -16.18
CA LYS A 127 -26.63 1.04 -15.69
C LYS A 127 -25.43 1.91 -15.34
N TYR A 128 -24.42 1.37 -14.65
CA TYR A 128 -23.27 2.12 -14.16
C TYR A 128 -22.04 1.98 -15.07
N GLY A 129 -22.05 1.07 -16.04
CA GLY A 129 -20.96 0.86 -16.99
C GLY A 129 -19.88 -0.10 -16.47
N PHE A 130 -20.23 -1.02 -15.58
CA PHE A 130 -19.35 -2.09 -15.17
C PHE A 130 -19.27 -3.19 -16.24
N ILE A 131 -18.09 -3.78 -16.37
CA ILE A 131 -17.86 -4.97 -17.20
C ILE A 131 -17.72 -6.17 -16.28
N ILE A 132 -18.73 -7.03 -16.23
CA ILE A 132 -18.72 -8.22 -15.38
C ILE A 132 -19.50 -9.38 -16.02
N ASN A 133 -19.01 -10.59 -15.82
CA ASN A 133 -19.75 -11.81 -16.10
C ASN A 133 -20.39 -12.34 -14.79
N PRO A 134 -21.71 -12.29 -14.62
CA PRO A 134 -22.40 -12.72 -13.41
C PRO A 134 -22.15 -14.19 -13.03
N LYS A 135 -21.80 -15.04 -14.00
CA LYS A 135 -21.57 -16.48 -13.82
C LYS A 135 -20.10 -16.84 -13.59
N LYS A 136 -19.17 -15.88 -13.72
CA LYS A 136 -17.73 -16.11 -13.46
C LYS A 136 -17.49 -16.32 -11.97
N LYS A 137 -16.64 -17.26 -11.61
CA LYS A 137 -16.25 -17.54 -10.22
C LYS A 137 -15.25 -16.50 -9.73
N ILE A 138 -15.29 -16.19 -8.45
CA ILE A 138 -14.47 -15.12 -7.85
C ILE A 138 -12.97 -15.43 -7.96
N HIS A 139 -12.54 -16.69 -7.79
CA HIS A 139 -11.12 -17.05 -7.92
C HIS A 139 -10.55 -16.86 -9.34
N GLU A 140 -11.41 -16.81 -10.37
CA GLU A 140 -11.04 -16.55 -11.76
C GLU A 140 -11.00 -15.05 -12.08
N MET A 141 -11.42 -14.18 -11.16
CA MET A 141 -11.57 -12.75 -11.37
C MET A 141 -10.29 -11.98 -11.05
N SER A 142 -10.04 -10.93 -11.83
CA SER A 142 -9.05 -9.91 -11.49
C SER A 142 -9.48 -9.14 -10.22
N VAL A 143 -8.55 -8.40 -9.63
CA VAL A 143 -8.81 -7.55 -8.46
C VAL A 143 -9.90 -6.51 -8.76
N SER A 144 -9.85 -5.89 -9.93
CA SER A 144 -10.84 -4.90 -10.39
C SER A 144 -12.23 -5.51 -10.58
N GLU A 145 -12.32 -6.75 -11.12
CA GLU A 145 -13.59 -7.48 -11.22
C GLU A 145 -14.15 -7.81 -9.82
N LYS A 146 -13.31 -8.27 -8.88
CA LYS A 146 -13.72 -8.54 -7.48
C LYS A 146 -14.28 -7.30 -6.81
N GLN A 147 -13.64 -6.14 -7.00
CA GLN A 147 -14.13 -4.87 -6.51
C GLN A 147 -15.49 -4.49 -7.11
N THR A 148 -15.66 -4.71 -8.40
CA THR A 148 -16.93 -4.52 -9.08
C THR A 148 -18.04 -5.39 -8.45
N VAL A 149 -17.75 -6.65 -8.12
CA VAL A 149 -18.71 -7.52 -7.42
C VAL A 149 -19.13 -6.95 -6.07
N GLU A 150 -18.17 -6.45 -5.25
CA GLU A 150 -18.46 -5.83 -3.95
C GLU A 150 -19.38 -4.61 -4.10
N ILE A 151 -19.12 -3.75 -5.09
CA ILE A 151 -19.96 -2.57 -5.35
C ILE A 151 -21.36 -3.01 -5.80
N ILE A 152 -21.47 -3.94 -6.76
CA ILE A 152 -22.76 -4.45 -7.23
C ILE A 152 -23.55 -5.12 -6.09
N LYS A 153 -22.89 -5.85 -5.21
CA LYS A 153 -23.49 -6.49 -4.02
C LYS A 153 -24.21 -5.47 -3.13
N VAL A 154 -23.60 -4.32 -2.90
CA VAL A 154 -24.18 -3.24 -2.10
C VAL A 154 -25.31 -2.54 -2.84
N LEU A 155 -25.16 -2.28 -4.14
CA LEU A 155 -26.19 -1.68 -4.99
C LEU A 155 -27.42 -2.59 -5.17
N TYR A 156 -27.19 -3.90 -5.34
CA TYR A 156 -28.26 -4.90 -5.46
C TYR A 156 -29.19 -4.88 -4.23
N ARG A 157 -28.63 -4.60 -3.05
CA ARG A 157 -29.36 -4.46 -1.78
C ARG A 157 -30.03 -3.10 -1.61
N GLY A 158 -29.90 -2.20 -2.60
CA GLY A 158 -30.58 -0.91 -2.63
C GLY A 158 -29.91 0.17 -1.78
N ALA A 159 -28.59 0.15 -1.62
CA ALA A 159 -27.88 1.21 -0.91
C ALA A 159 -28.02 2.56 -1.64
N ASP A 160 -28.25 3.62 -0.86
CA ASP A 160 -28.28 5.01 -1.30
C ASP A 160 -27.06 5.79 -0.76
N ILE A 161 -26.47 5.31 0.34
CA ILE A 161 -25.22 5.82 0.93
C ILE A 161 -24.17 4.71 0.83
N LEU A 162 -23.09 4.97 0.10
CA LEU A 162 -21.99 4.03 -0.11
C LEU A 162 -20.74 4.50 0.62
N ILE A 163 -20.10 3.61 1.37
CA ILE A 163 -18.82 3.85 2.03
C ILE A 163 -17.79 2.95 1.36
N LEU A 164 -16.70 3.53 0.84
CA LEU A 164 -15.59 2.82 0.21
C LEU A 164 -14.32 3.04 1.04
N ASP A 165 -13.76 1.97 1.57
CA ASP A 165 -12.53 2.02 2.37
C ASP A 165 -11.31 1.66 1.50
N GLU A 166 -10.49 2.65 1.17
CA GLU A 166 -9.31 2.57 0.31
C GLU A 166 -9.55 1.82 -1.02
N PRO A 167 -10.55 2.24 -1.83
CA PRO A 167 -11.00 1.46 -2.99
C PRO A 167 -9.96 1.35 -4.11
N THR A 168 -8.91 2.15 -4.09
CA THR A 168 -7.89 2.24 -5.15
C THR A 168 -6.54 1.65 -4.73
N ALA A 169 -6.44 1.07 -3.54
CA ALA A 169 -5.17 0.60 -2.98
C ALA A 169 -4.43 -0.43 -3.86
N VAL A 170 -5.17 -1.21 -4.64
CA VAL A 170 -4.65 -2.30 -5.47
C VAL A 170 -4.98 -2.15 -6.95
N LEU A 171 -5.48 -0.97 -7.36
CA LEU A 171 -5.86 -0.66 -8.75
C LEU A 171 -4.72 0.06 -9.49
N THR A 172 -4.63 -0.21 -10.78
CA THR A 172 -3.80 0.59 -11.69
C THR A 172 -4.42 1.98 -11.90
N PRO A 173 -3.66 2.99 -12.36
CA PRO A 173 -4.22 4.31 -12.69
C PRO A 173 -5.42 4.26 -13.63
N GLN A 174 -5.37 3.39 -14.66
CA GLN A 174 -6.45 3.22 -15.63
C GLN A 174 -7.71 2.61 -15.02
N GLU A 175 -7.55 1.67 -14.07
CA GLU A 175 -8.66 1.07 -13.33
C GLU A 175 -9.25 2.07 -12.33
N THR A 176 -8.41 2.88 -11.70
CA THR A 176 -8.82 3.98 -10.81
C THR A 176 -9.70 4.99 -11.54
N GLU A 177 -9.31 5.43 -12.73
CA GLU A 177 -10.12 6.34 -13.56
C GLU A 177 -11.46 5.73 -13.95
N LYS A 178 -11.50 4.44 -14.31
CA LYS A 178 -12.76 3.73 -14.59
C LYS A 178 -13.66 3.69 -13.34
N LEU A 179 -13.10 3.39 -12.17
CA LEU A 179 -13.84 3.40 -10.91
C LEU A 179 -14.40 4.81 -10.64
N PHE A 180 -13.60 5.86 -10.80
CA PHE A 180 -14.04 7.24 -10.58
C PHE A 180 -15.14 7.66 -11.55
N ALA A 181 -15.09 7.24 -12.80
CA ALA A 181 -16.17 7.48 -13.75
C ALA A 181 -17.49 6.84 -13.30
N VAL A 182 -17.42 5.62 -12.75
CA VAL A 182 -18.58 4.93 -12.17
C VAL A 182 -19.11 5.67 -10.94
N LEU A 183 -18.25 6.10 -10.03
CA LEU A 183 -18.65 6.84 -8.82
C LEU A 183 -19.31 8.18 -9.18
N ARG A 184 -18.80 8.91 -10.18
CA ARG A 184 -19.43 10.13 -10.68
C ARG A 184 -20.86 9.85 -11.21
N LYS A 185 -21.03 8.77 -11.99
CA LYS A 185 -22.33 8.35 -12.49
C LYS A 185 -23.31 7.96 -11.36
N MET A 186 -22.81 7.30 -10.33
CA MET A 186 -23.63 7.00 -9.13
C MET A 186 -24.05 8.27 -8.39
N LYS A 187 -23.15 9.25 -8.27
CA LYS A 187 -23.46 10.57 -7.70
C LYS A 187 -24.55 11.28 -8.51
N GLU A 188 -24.46 11.28 -9.84
CA GLU A 188 -25.46 11.84 -10.75
C GLU A 188 -26.81 11.13 -10.60
N ASP A 189 -26.83 9.83 -10.28
CA ASP A 189 -28.02 9.03 -9.94
C ASP A 189 -28.55 9.30 -8.50
N GLY A 190 -27.97 10.28 -7.81
CA GLY A 190 -28.40 10.72 -6.47
C GLY A 190 -27.84 9.92 -5.30
N LYS A 191 -26.88 9.03 -5.54
CA LYS A 191 -26.20 8.30 -4.46
C LYS A 191 -25.24 9.22 -3.71
N SER A 192 -25.16 9.07 -2.39
CA SER A 192 -24.17 9.73 -1.55
C SER A 192 -22.99 8.79 -1.33
N ILE A 193 -21.77 9.28 -1.52
CA ILE A 193 -20.58 8.44 -1.51
C ILE A 193 -19.58 8.97 -0.50
N ILE A 194 -19.08 8.12 0.37
CA ILE A 194 -18.01 8.42 1.31
C ILE A 194 -16.80 7.59 0.90
N ILE A 195 -15.68 8.26 0.60
CA ILE A 195 -14.44 7.58 0.23
C ILE A 195 -13.41 7.81 1.32
N ILE A 196 -12.84 6.72 1.84
CA ILE A 196 -11.65 6.79 2.70
C ILE A 196 -10.44 6.56 1.82
N THR A 197 -9.51 7.49 1.82
CA THR A 197 -8.21 7.35 1.15
C THR A 197 -7.16 8.22 1.84
N HIS A 198 -5.91 7.89 1.65
CA HIS A 198 -4.77 8.72 2.06
C HIS A 198 -4.07 9.37 0.85
N LYS A 199 -4.52 9.06 -0.38
CA LYS A 199 -3.95 9.58 -1.63
C LYS A 199 -4.59 10.91 -1.99
N MET A 200 -3.86 12.00 -1.83
CA MET A 200 -4.39 13.37 -1.96
C MET A 200 -4.84 13.71 -3.37
N HIS A 201 -4.10 13.28 -4.39
CA HIS A 201 -4.49 13.52 -5.77
C HIS A 201 -5.84 12.86 -6.13
N GLU A 202 -6.13 11.67 -5.56
CA GLU A 202 -7.42 11.01 -5.73
C GLU A 202 -8.54 11.82 -5.10
N VAL A 203 -8.31 12.30 -3.86
CA VAL A 203 -9.26 13.16 -3.15
C VAL A 203 -9.58 14.39 -3.99
N LEU A 204 -8.56 15.10 -4.47
CA LEU A 204 -8.73 16.31 -5.28
C LEU A 204 -9.42 16.07 -6.62
N SER A 205 -9.32 14.84 -7.19
CA SER A 205 -9.90 14.50 -8.49
C SER A 205 -11.36 14.07 -8.44
N ILE A 206 -11.81 13.46 -7.32
CA ILE A 206 -13.13 12.82 -7.27
C ILE A 206 -14.11 13.46 -6.29
N SER A 207 -13.65 14.03 -5.17
CA SER A 207 -14.53 14.49 -4.10
C SER A 207 -15.06 15.90 -4.32
N ASP A 208 -16.23 16.18 -3.75
CA ASP A 208 -16.79 17.54 -3.66
C ASP A 208 -16.28 18.27 -2.43
N ARG A 209 -16.14 17.52 -1.33
CA ARG A 209 -15.67 18.01 -0.03
C ARG A 209 -14.73 17.00 0.59
N VAL A 210 -13.85 17.48 1.43
CA VAL A 210 -12.87 16.68 2.17
C VAL A 210 -13.04 16.96 3.66
N ALA A 211 -13.30 15.91 4.45
CA ALA A 211 -13.27 15.96 5.89
C ALA A 211 -11.94 15.39 6.40
N VAL A 212 -11.20 16.15 7.17
CA VAL A 212 -9.89 15.76 7.70
C VAL A 212 -10.03 15.29 9.14
N LEU A 213 -9.57 14.06 9.39
CA LEU A 213 -9.46 13.45 10.72
C LEU A 213 -8.01 13.37 11.16
N ARG A 214 -7.74 13.77 12.39
CA ARG A 214 -6.41 13.67 13.00
C ARG A 214 -6.52 13.25 14.46
N LYS A 215 -5.83 12.17 14.83
CA LYS A 215 -5.80 11.61 16.21
C LYS A 215 -7.19 11.40 16.82
N GLY A 216 -8.15 10.96 16.01
CA GLY A 216 -9.52 10.68 16.44
C GLY A 216 -10.45 11.89 16.44
N GLU A 217 -9.99 13.08 16.13
CA GLU A 217 -10.79 14.32 16.11
C GLU A 217 -11.04 14.80 14.68
N HIS A 218 -12.19 15.40 14.43
CA HIS A 218 -12.51 16.10 13.19
C HIS A 218 -11.87 17.48 13.20
N ILE A 219 -10.97 17.75 12.26
CA ILE A 219 -10.23 19.01 12.19
C ILE A 219 -11.00 20.07 11.38
N ALA A 220 -11.41 19.70 10.18
CA ALA A 220 -12.16 20.57 9.27
C ALA A 220 -12.85 19.76 8.18
N THR A 221 -13.87 20.36 7.56
CA THR A 221 -14.42 19.91 6.28
C THR A 221 -14.35 21.06 5.29
N VAL A 222 -13.65 20.88 4.18
CA VAL A 222 -13.38 21.93 3.17
C VAL A 222 -13.95 21.52 1.81
N ASN A 223 -14.27 22.50 0.96
CA ASN A 223 -14.61 22.24 -0.44
C ASN A 223 -13.34 21.85 -1.20
N THR A 224 -13.40 20.77 -1.97
CA THR A 224 -12.24 20.28 -2.72
C THR A 224 -11.72 21.28 -3.74
N ALA A 225 -12.61 22.04 -4.38
CA ALA A 225 -12.23 23.07 -5.34
C ALA A 225 -11.53 24.31 -4.73
N GLU A 226 -11.56 24.46 -3.41
CA GLU A 226 -11.04 25.64 -2.69
C GLU A 226 -9.80 25.31 -1.85
N THR A 227 -9.29 24.09 -1.93
CA THR A 227 -8.15 23.62 -1.14
C THR A 227 -7.03 23.08 -2.03
N SER A 228 -5.86 22.89 -1.43
CA SER A 228 -4.67 22.34 -2.08
C SER A 228 -4.13 21.13 -1.32
N GLU A 229 -3.28 20.34 -1.98
CA GLU A 229 -2.59 19.22 -1.36
C GLU A 229 -1.76 19.64 -0.13
N ALA A 230 -1.10 20.80 -0.21
CA ALA A 230 -0.31 21.35 0.89
C ALA A 230 -1.17 21.70 2.11
N GLU A 231 -2.36 22.32 1.90
CA GLU A 231 -3.29 22.65 2.98
C GLU A 231 -3.90 21.40 3.61
N LEU A 232 -4.29 20.41 2.80
CA LEU A 232 -4.80 19.14 3.30
C LEU A 232 -3.75 18.40 4.13
N THR A 233 -2.50 18.42 3.68
CA THR A 233 -1.37 17.84 4.42
C THR A 233 -1.15 18.55 5.75
N GLU A 234 -1.17 19.88 5.76
CA GLU A 234 -1.04 20.66 6.99
C GLU A 234 -2.14 20.33 8.01
N MET A 235 -3.39 20.20 7.54
CA MET A 235 -4.52 19.80 8.39
C MET A 235 -4.33 18.39 8.96
N MET A 236 -3.88 17.44 8.13
CA MET A 236 -3.67 16.04 8.53
C MET A 236 -2.58 15.90 9.57
N VAL A 237 -1.44 16.55 9.37
CA VAL A 237 -0.23 16.39 10.19
C VAL A 237 -0.20 17.41 11.33
N GLY A 238 -0.83 18.58 11.16
CA GLY A 238 -0.88 19.66 12.15
C GLY A 238 0.35 20.56 12.16
N LYS A 239 1.23 20.42 11.19
CA LYS A 239 2.40 21.30 10.97
C LYS A 239 2.69 21.37 9.47
N LYS A 240 3.30 22.48 9.03
CA LYS A 240 3.80 22.56 7.65
C LYS A 240 4.90 21.55 7.43
N ILE A 241 4.72 20.67 6.45
CA ILE A 241 5.74 19.71 6.00
C ILE A 241 6.09 20.05 4.57
N SER A 242 7.39 20.04 4.26
CA SER A 242 7.83 20.05 2.87
C SER A 242 7.66 18.64 2.31
N LEU A 243 6.70 18.46 1.43
CA LEU A 243 6.47 17.21 0.69
C LEU A 243 7.42 17.07 -0.51
N ASN A 244 8.66 17.55 -0.38
CA ASN A 244 9.60 17.54 -1.49
C ASN A 244 10.62 16.42 -1.27
N ILE A 245 10.64 15.44 -2.16
CA ILE A 245 11.68 14.40 -2.18
C ILE A 245 12.87 14.98 -2.94
N ASN A 246 13.98 15.19 -2.23
CA ASN A 246 15.21 15.59 -2.88
C ASN A 246 15.77 14.41 -3.67
N ARG A 247 15.95 14.57 -5.00
CA ARG A 247 16.52 13.55 -5.88
C ARG A 247 17.74 14.11 -6.60
N PRO A 248 18.91 14.13 -5.94
CA PRO A 248 20.16 14.55 -6.58
C PRO A 248 20.54 13.63 -7.74
N GLU A 249 21.30 14.13 -8.70
CA GLU A 249 21.84 13.32 -9.78
C GLU A 249 22.83 12.27 -9.23
N PRO A 250 22.84 11.04 -9.82
CA PRO A 250 23.84 10.03 -9.49
C PRO A 250 25.26 10.54 -9.75
N LYS A 251 26.15 10.40 -8.76
CA LYS A 251 27.55 10.82 -8.89
C LYS A 251 28.41 9.62 -9.28
N ASN A 252 29.03 9.66 -10.49
CA ASN A 252 29.90 8.60 -11.00
C ASN A 252 29.33 7.19 -10.84
N PRO A 253 28.16 6.90 -11.42
CA PRO A 253 27.52 5.60 -11.27
C PRO A 253 28.39 4.51 -11.88
N CYS A 254 28.58 3.41 -11.15
CA CYS A 254 29.22 2.20 -11.65
C CYS A 254 28.31 0.99 -11.41
N GLU A 255 28.42 0.00 -12.26
CA GLU A 255 27.66 -1.24 -12.11
C GLU A 255 27.95 -1.85 -10.73
N ARG A 256 26.92 -2.01 -9.92
CA ARG A 256 27.01 -2.58 -8.57
C ARG A 256 26.44 -3.99 -8.51
N LEU A 257 25.30 -4.18 -9.15
CA LEU A 257 24.61 -5.46 -9.23
C LEU A 257 24.13 -5.68 -10.67
N VAL A 258 24.56 -6.77 -11.30
CA VAL A 258 24.16 -7.18 -12.64
C VAL A 258 23.38 -8.49 -12.53
N VAL A 259 22.12 -8.46 -12.90
CA VAL A 259 21.22 -9.61 -12.93
C VAL A 259 21.04 -10.00 -14.38
N SER A 260 21.31 -11.27 -14.73
CA SER A 260 21.30 -11.76 -16.11
C SER A 260 20.47 -13.04 -16.21
N ASN A 261 19.37 -12.96 -16.98
CA ASN A 261 18.50 -14.07 -17.38
C ASN A 261 18.04 -14.97 -16.21
N ILE A 262 17.74 -14.38 -15.04
CA ILE A 262 17.29 -15.16 -13.90
C ILE A 262 15.86 -15.62 -14.09
N SER A 263 15.64 -16.91 -13.80
CA SER A 263 14.31 -17.50 -13.73
C SER A 263 14.15 -18.26 -12.44
N SER A 264 12.90 -18.38 -11.97
CA SER A 264 12.58 -19.07 -10.72
C SER A 264 11.18 -19.66 -10.77
N VAL A 265 10.96 -20.74 -10.02
CA VAL A 265 9.66 -21.40 -9.85
C VAL A 265 9.31 -21.46 -8.36
N ASP A 266 8.01 -21.47 -8.06
CA ASP A 266 7.51 -21.67 -6.71
C ASP A 266 7.53 -23.15 -6.29
N SER A 267 7.04 -23.45 -5.08
CA SER A 267 6.96 -24.81 -4.54
C SER A 267 6.00 -25.74 -5.30
N GLU A 268 5.11 -25.17 -6.11
CA GLU A 268 4.15 -25.91 -6.95
C GLU A 268 4.65 -26.07 -8.40
N GLY A 269 5.83 -25.51 -8.71
CA GLY A 269 6.44 -25.56 -10.04
C GLY A 269 5.92 -24.47 -10.99
N VAL A 270 5.17 -23.49 -10.49
CA VAL A 270 4.70 -22.36 -11.29
C VAL A 270 5.83 -21.35 -11.44
N GLN A 271 6.03 -20.84 -12.68
CA GLN A 271 7.04 -19.84 -12.98
C GLN A 271 6.67 -18.50 -12.35
N VAL A 272 7.55 -17.97 -11.48
CA VAL A 272 7.36 -16.70 -10.76
C VAL A 272 8.30 -15.60 -11.25
N LEU A 273 9.47 -15.99 -11.78
CA LEU A 273 10.39 -15.10 -12.50
C LEU A 273 10.77 -15.77 -13.81
N ASP A 274 10.76 -15.01 -14.90
CA ASP A 274 11.01 -15.50 -16.24
C ASP A 274 11.92 -14.52 -17.02
N ASP A 275 13.19 -14.92 -17.18
CA ASP A 275 14.20 -14.20 -17.96
C ASP A 275 14.43 -12.74 -17.52
N ILE A 276 14.60 -12.51 -16.22
CA ILE A 276 14.81 -11.19 -15.63
C ILE A 276 16.26 -10.75 -15.82
N SER A 277 16.47 -9.62 -16.48
CA SER A 277 17.80 -9.02 -16.70
C SER A 277 17.77 -7.52 -16.45
N PHE A 278 18.65 -7.02 -15.56
CA PHE A 278 18.84 -5.59 -15.30
C PHE A 278 20.15 -5.32 -14.57
N THR A 279 20.57 -4.05 -14.58
CA THR A 279 21.72 -3.57 -13.79
C THR A 279 21.28 -2.49 -12.82
N ALA A 280 21.71 -2.60 -11.55
CA ALA A 280 21.59 -1.54 -10.55
C ALA A 280 22.98 -0.88 -10.36
N PHE A 281 23.01 0.46 -10.38
CA PHE A 281 24.25 1.22 -10.32
C PHE A 281 24.46 1.82 -8.92
N SER A 282 25.70 2.04 -8.55
CA SER A 282 26.05 2.79 -7.35
C SER A 282 25.55 4.23 -7.45
N GLY A 283 25.02 4.76 -6.35
CA GLY A 283 24.52 6.14 -6.30
C GLY A 283 23.22 6.37 -7.07
N GLU A 284 22.47 5.31 -7.41
CA GLU A 284 21.12 5.43 -7.95
C GLU A 284 20.07 4.81 -7.03
N ILE A 285 18.82 5.22 -7.20
CA ILE A 285 17.63 4.53 -6.70
C ILE A 285 16.89 3.93 -7.89
N LEU A 286 16.94 2.61 -8.01
CA LEU A 286 16.18 1.84 -8.99
C LEU A 286 14.82 1.46 -8.36
N GLY A 287 13.73 2.03 -8.85
CA GLY A 287 12.37 1.67 -8.47
C GLY A 287 11.93 0.38 -9.15
N ILE A 288 11.17 -0.45 -8.47
CA ILE A 288 10.47 -1.60 -9.07
C ILE A 288 8.98 -1.39 -8.92
N ALA A 289 8.29 -1.21 -10.04
CA ALA A 289 6.85 -1.12 -10.15
C ALA A 289 6.24 -2.45 -10.60
N GLY A 290 5.02 -2.75 -10.16
CA GLY A 290 4.28 -3.95 -10.58
C GLY A 290 3.04 -4.16 -9.73
N ILE A 291 2.09 -4.91 -10.27
CA ILE A 291 0.90 -5.33 -9.53
C ILE A 291 1.33 -6.36 -8.47
N ALA A 292 0.66 -6.39 -7.32
CA ALA A 292 0.94 -7.36 -6.27
C ALA A 292 0.94 -8.81 -6.83
N GLY A 293 2.00 -9.57 -6.50
CA GLY A 293 2.18 -10.93 -7.01
C GLY A 293 2.83 -11.03 -8.40
N SER A 294 3.36 -9.94 -8.96
CA SER A 294 4.07 -9.96 -10.25
C SER A 294 5.52 -10.43 -10.16
N GLY A 295 6.04 -10.81 -8.99
CA GLY A 295 7.40 -11.31 -8.81
C GLY A 295 8.38 -10.35 -8.14
N GLN A 296 7.94 -9.17 -7.69
CA GLN A 296 8.82 -8.17 -7.05
C GLN A 296 9.51 -8.73 -5.80
N ARG A 297 8.77 -9.42 -4.95
CA ARG A 297 9.27 -10.03 -3.72
C ARG A 297 10.26 -11.14 -4.03
N GLU A 298 9.88 -12.05 -4.90
CA GLU A 298 10.66 -13.22 -5.32
C GLU A 298 11.99 -12.77 -5.96
N LEU A 299 11.98 -11.67 -6.72
CA LEU A 299 13.18 -11.05 -7.28
C LEU A 299 14.16 -10.59 -6.20
N LEU A 300 13.69 -9.82 -5.20
CA LEU A 300 14.55 -9.34 -4.12
C LEU A 300 15.04 -10.48 -3.23
N GLU A 301 14.18 -11.46 -2.93
CA GLU A 301 14.54 -12.66 -2.16
C GLU A 301 15.56 -13.54 -2.92
N SER A 302 15.45 -13.64 -4.26
CA SER A 302 16.45 -14.32 -5.10
C SER A 302 17.82 -13.65 -5.03
N ILE A 303 17.87 -12.32 -5.10
CA ILE A 303 19.12 -11.56 -4.98
C ILE A 303 19.73 -11.74 -3.58
N ALA A 304 18.90 -11.83 -2.55
CA ALA A 304 19.31 -12.06 -1.17
C ALA A 304 19.68 -13.53 -0.87
N GLY A 305 19.50 -14.45 -1.82
CA GLY A 305 19.74 -15.89 -1.65
C GLY A 305 18.68 -16.59 -0.80
N LEU A 306 17.52 -15.97 -0.60
CA LEU A 306 16.40 -16.50 0.17
C LEU A 306 15.39 -17.29 -0.70
N TYR A 307 15.41 -17.07 -2.00
CA TYR A 307 14.55 -17.74 -2.97
C TYR A 307 15.40 -18.41 -4.05
N PRO A 308 15.15 -19.69 -4.40
CA PRO A 308 15.98 -20.43 -5.34
C PRO A 308 15.79 -19.91 -6.77
N ILE A 309 16.89 -19.73 -7.50
CA ILE A 309 16.89 -19.45 -8.93
C ILE A 309 17.19 -20.72 -9.74
N THR A 310 16.43 -20.96 -10.80
CA THR A 310 16.57 -22.14 -11.66
C THR A 310 17.63 -21.91 -12.76
N SER A 311 17.69 -20.69 -13.30
CA SER A 311 18.66 -20.31 -14.33
C SER A 311 19.16 -18.87 -14.13
N GLY A 312 20.20 -18.49 -14.87
CA GLY A 312 20.76 -17.14 -14.88
C GLY A 312 21.84 -16.92 -13.81
N GLU A 313 22.32 -15.70 -13.72
CA GLU A 313 23.42 -15.29 -12.84
C GLU A 313 23.11 -13.95 -12.18
N ILE A 314 23.69 -13.74 -10.98
CA ILE A 314 23.66 -12.47 -10.24
C ILE A 314 25.07 -12.10 -9.90
N MET A 315 25.63 -11.10 -10.59
CA MET A 315 26.99 -10.64 -10.40
C MET A 315 26.99 -9.38 -9.54
N TYR A 316 27.83 -9.37 -8.53
CA TYR A 316 28.01 -8.27 -7.61
C TYR A 316 29.43 -7.71 -7.72
N ASN A 317 29.55 -6.42 -7.99
CA ASN A 317 30.81 -5.70 -7.98
C ASN A 317 31.14 -5.25 -6.56
N ASN A 318 32.07 -5.94 -5.93
CA ASN A 318 32.42 -5.68 -4.53
C ASN A 318 33.31 -4.43 -4.42
N PRO A 319 32.84 -3.33 -3.80
CA PRO A 319 33.64 -2.10 -3.69
C PRO A 319 34.87 -2.23 -2.81
N ALA A 320 34.95 -3.25 -1.96
CA ALA A 320 36.09 -3.45 -1.07
C ALA A 320 37.23 -4.19 -1.76
N SER A 321 36.94 -5.16 -2.64
CA SER A 321 37.94 -5.93 -3.38
C SER A 321 38.15 -5.44 -4.82
N GLY A 322 37.15 -4.78 -5.41
CA GLY A 322 37.12 -4.43 -6.83
C GLY A 322 36.81 -5.61 -7.75
N GLU A 323 36.41 -6.75 -7.20
CA GLU A 323 36.16 -7.99 -7.95
C GLU A 323 34.64 -8.21 -8.16
N MET A 324 34.32 -8.88 -9.29
CA MET A 324 32.96 -9.36 -9.57
C MET A 324 32.75 -10.72 -8.91
N GLU A 325 31.73 -10.80 -8.08
CA GLU A 325 31.36 -12.02 -7.34
C GLU A 325 29.99 -12.52 -7.75
N ASN A 326 29.90 -13.80 -8.12
CA ASN A 326 28.60 -14.44 -8.40
C ASN A 326 27.87 -14.79 -7.09
N LEU A 327 26.68 -14.26 -6.92
CA LEU A 327 25.85 -14.47 -5.71
C LEU A 327 25.02 -15.74 -5.75
N ARG A 328 24.80 -16.36 -6.92
CA ARG A 328 23.89 -17.50 -7.12
C ARG A 328 24.14 -18.68 -6.17
N ASN A 329 25.38 -18.98 -5.85
CA ASN A 329 25.76 -20.13 -5.02
C ASN A 329 26.16 -19.73 -3.60
N LYS A 330 25.92 -18.48 -3.19
CA LYS A 330 26.25 -17.99 -1.85
C LYS A 330 25.03 -18.14 -0.93
N THR A 331 25.30 -18.42 0.33
CA THR A 331 24.24 -18.43 1.34
C THR A 331 23.77 -17.00 1.65
N PRO A 332 22.55 -16.80 2.16
CA PRO A 332 22.05 -15.48 2.56
C PRO A 332 22.98 -14.74 3.52
N MET A 333 23.66 -15.47 4.42
CA MET A 333 24.65 -14.87 5.33
C MET A 333 25.88 -14.36 4.58
N GLN A 334 26.43 -15.11 3.64
CA GLN A 334 27.57 -14.69 2.81
C GLN A 334 27.21 -13.47 1.96
N ILE A 335 26.05 -13.49 1.31
CA ILE A 335 25.55 -12.33 0.52
C ILE A 335 25.44 -11.09 1.40
N ARG A 336 24.86 -11.25 2.59
CA ARG A 336 24.75 -10.19 3.58
C ARG A 336 26.11 -9.64 4.02
N ASP A 337 27.09 -10.51 4.25
CA ASP A 337 28.41 -10.12 4.73
C ASP A 337 29.22 -9.39 3.65
N LEU A 338 28.91 -9.58 2.35
CA LEU A 338 29.40 -8.78 1.23
C LEU A 338 28.81 -7.36 1.18
N GLY A 339 27.77 -7.06 1.95
CA GLY A 339 27.12 -5.75 1.98
C GLY A 339 25.87 -5.64 1.11
N VAL A 340 25.35 -6.74 0.56
CA VAL A 340 24.05 -6.80 -0.12
C VAL A 340 22.98 -7.04 0.93
N ARG A 341 22.11 -6.05 1.18
CA ARG A 341 21.13 -6.05 2.27
C ARG A 341 19.70 -6.00 1.75
N LEU A 342 18.87 -6.88 2.25
CA LEU A 342 17.42 -6.85 2.03
C LEU A 342 16.73 -6.30 3.28
N SER A 343 16.17 -5.10 3.16
CA SER A 343 15.28 -4.49 4.14
C SER A 343 13.84 -4.72 3.70
N PHE A 344 13.35 -5.92 3.96
CA PHE A 344 11.95 -6.28 3.69
C PHE A 344 11.07 -5.88 4.88
N VAL A 345 10.02 -5.11 4.61
CA VAL A 345 9.02 -4.75 5.59
C VAL A 345 7.77 -5.60 5.32
N PRO A 346 7.65 -6.77 6.00
CA PRO A 346 6.50 -7.64 5.81
C PRO A 346 5.23 -7.03 6.41
N GLU A 347 4.08 -7.52 6.00
CA GLU A 347 2.80 -7.17 6.65
C GLU A 347 2.83 -7.54 8.14
N ASP A 348 3.33 -8.73 8.46
CA ASP A 348 3.66 -9.13 9.84
C ASP A 348 5.07 -8.69 10.21
N ARG A 349 5.18 -7.45 10.67
CA ARG A 349 6.46 -6.81 11.06
C ARG A 349 7.16 -7.50 12.22
N LEU A 350 6.39 -8.08 13.14
CA LEU A 350 6.88 -8.71 14.35
C LEU A 350 7.15 -10.21 14.18
N GLY A 351 6.53 -10.86 13.20
CA GLY A 351 6.78 -12.28 12.90
C GLY A 351 8.00 -12.51 12.02
N MET A 352 8.29 -11.60 11.10
CA MET A 352 9.33 -11.77 10.06
C MET A 352 10.46 -10.74 10.14
N GLY A 353 10.21 -9.53 10.63
CA GLY A 353 11.19 -8.43 10.63
C GLY A 353 11.97 -8.28 11.92
N LEU A 354 11.29 -8.25 13.06
CA LEU A 354 11.85 -8.08 14.40
C LEU A 354 11.29 -9.12 15.36
N VAL A 355 12.05 -9.43 16.39
CA VAL A 355 11.59 -10.31 17.47
C VAL A 355 10.81 -9.48 18.48
N GLY A 356 9.48 -9.63 18.51
CA GLY A 356 8.56 -8.79 19.27
C GLY A 356 8.83 -8.69 20.76
N ASN A 357 9.32 -9.77 21.40
CA ASN A 357 9.61 -9.83 22.82
C ASN A 357 10.97 -9.23 23.22
N MET A 358 11.83 -8.94 22.24
CA MET A 358 13.15 -8.34 22.46
C MET A 358 13.08 -6.82 22.39
N GLY A 359 13.95 -6.13 23.13
CA GLY A 359 14.17 -4.70 23.04
C GLY A 359 14.81 -4.28 21.69
N ILE A 360 14.88 -2.99 21.45
CA ILE A 360 15.52 -2.44 20.24
C ILE A 360 16.99 -2.84 20.19
N THR A 361 17.71 -2.70 21.32
CA THR A 361 19.13 -3.12 21.47
C THR A 361 19.34 -4.58 21.05
N ASP A 362 18.51 -5.49 21.56
CA ASP A 362 18.66 -6.92 21.26
C ASP A 362 18.33 -7.24 19.81
N ASN A 363 17.31 -6.61 19.23
CA ASN A 363 16.98 -6.75 17.81
C ASN A 363 18.11 -6.26 16.90
N ILE A 364 18.84 -5.21 17.27
CA ILE A 364 20.03 -4.74 16.56
C ILE A 364 21.17 -5.73 16.74
N MET A 365 21.36 -6.25 17.96
CA MET A 365 22.41 -7.23 18.27
C MET A 365 22.27 -8.52 17.46
N LEU A 366 21.07 -8.97 17.09
CA LEU A 366 20.85 -10.12 16.20
C LEU A 366 21.58 -10.02 14.85
N ARG A 367 21.92 -8.81 14.41
CA ARG A 367 22.68 -8.57 13.16
C ARG A 367 24.19 -8.48 13.38
N SER A 368 24.69 -8.42 14.62
CA SER A 368 26.08 -8.14 14.93
C SER A 368 26.72 -9.07 15.98
N TYR A 369 25.98 -10.02 16.54
CA TYR A 369 26.45 -10.86 17.64
C TYR A 369 27.69 -11.70 17.30
N THR A 370 27.95 -12.00 16.03
CA THR A 370 29.11 -12.76 15.56
C THR A 370 30.37 -11.91 15.33
N ARG A 371 30.29 -10.57 15.43
CA ARG A 371 31.38 -9.65 15.07
C ARG A 371 32.45 -9.49 16.15
N GLY A 372 32.28 -10.08 17.32
CA GLY A 372 33.24 -10.01 18.43
C GLY A 372 34.27 -11.15 18.41
N LYS A 373 35.48 -10.90 18.96
CA LYS A 373 36.50 -11.93 19.23
C LYS A 373 36.36 -12.53 20.62
N SER A 374 35.44 -12.02 21.43
CA SER A 374 35.20 -12.44 22.83
C SER A 374 34.17 -13.57 22.90
N VAL A 375 34.29 -14.42 23.91
CA VAL A 375 33.25 -15.41 24.28
C VAL A 375 31.98 -14.73 24.82
N PHE A 376 32.11 -13.48 25.28
CA PHE A 376 30.98 -12.69 25.80
C PHE A 376 30.45 -11.75 24.71
N LEU A 377 29.12 -11.58 24.68
CA LEU A 377 28.44 -10.65 23.79
C LEU A 377 28.74 -9.19 24.21
N ASP A 378 29.26 -8.40 23.27
CA ASP A 378 29.40 -6.96 23.46
C ASP A 378 28.09 -6.24 23.11
N ARG A 379 27.39 -5.73 24.13
CA ARG A 379 26.13 -5.01 23.99
C ARG A 379 26.30 -3.51 23.80
N ILE A 380 27.51 -2.96 23.95
CA ILE A 380 27.75 -1.51 23.90
C ILE A 380 27.48 -0.95 22.49
N PRO A 381 28.05 -1.50 21.40
CA PRO A 381 27.81 -0.99 20.05
C PRO A 381 26.34 -1.08 19.63
N PRO A 382 25.62 -2.23 19.81
CA PRO A 382 24.18 -2.31 19.52
C PRO A 382 23.33 -1.32 20.31
N LYS A 383 23.66 -1.08 21.58
CA LYS A 383 22.97 -0.12 22.44
C LYS A 383 23.16 1.32 21.98
N ASN A 384 24.37 1.69 21.60
CA ASN A 384 24.66 3.02 21.05
C ASN A 384 23.90 3.24 19.72
N LEU A 385 23.91 2.24 18.84
CA LEU A 385 23.17 2.28 17.58
C LEU A 385 21.65 2.35 17.82
N ALA A 386 21.11 1.64 18.82
CA ALA A 386 19.71 1.76 19.20
C ALA A 386 19.33 3.20 19.57
N LYS A 387 20.15 3.86 20.38
CA LYS A 387 19.95 5.26 20.77
C LYS A 387 20.03 6.21 19.60
N GLU A 388 20.97 5.97 18.66
CA GLU A 388 21.09 6.76 17.43
C GLU A 388 19.84 6.62 16.55
N ILE A 389 19.35 5.40 16.33
CA ILE A 389 18.12 5.12 15.55
C ILE A 389 16.91 5.77 16.24
N ILE A 390 16.77 5.65 17.56
CA ILE A 390 15.68 6.27 18.30
C ILE A 390 15.68 7.78 18.07
N LYS A 391 16.84 8.42 18.15
CA LYS A 391 16.98 9.86 17.98
C LYS A 391 16.79 10.30 16.53
N SER A 392 17.46 9.65 15.58
CA SER A 392 17.45 10.07 14.16
C SER A 392 16.13 9.83 13.46
N LEU A 393 15.38 8.77 13.85
CA LEU A 393 14.08 8.42 13.28
C LEU A 393 12.91 8.83 14.15
N GLU A 394 13.16 9.59 15.23
CA GLU A 394 12.12 10.03 16.16
C GLU A 394 11.23 8.86 16.61
N VAL A 395 11.85 7.75 17.05
CA VAL A 395 11.11 6.57 17.52
C VAL A 395 10.51 6.87 18.90
N SER A 396 9.19 6.84 18.99
CA SER A 396 8.49 7.04 20.26
C SER A 396 8.57 5.75 21.09
N THR A 397 9.47 5.74 22.08
CA THR A 397 9.73 4.63 23.02
C THR A 397 10.20 5.18 24.35
N PRO A 398 9.91 4.52 25.50
CA PRO A 398 10.48 4.88 26.80
C PRO A 398 12.01 4.80 26.81
N ASP A 399 12.57 3.71 26.25
CA ASP A 399 14.01 3.43 26.20
C ASP A 399 14.37 2.43 25.09
N GLU A 400 15.65 2.13 24.92
CA GLU A 400 16.19 1.18 23.95
C GLU A 400 16.00 -0.30 24.33
N GLU A 401 15.63 -0.60 25.56
CA GLU A 401 15.38 -1.96 26.06
C GLU A 401 13.87 -2.33 26.00
N THR A 402 13.01 -1.37 25.65
CA THR A 402 11.57 -1.59 25.52
C THR A 402 11.28 -2.65 24.44
N PRO A 403 10.54 -3.74 24.77
CA PRO A 403 10.15 -4.76 23.79
C PRO A 403 9.41 -4.15 22.60
N VAL A 404 9.88 -4.44 21.37
CA VAL A 404 9.36 -3.79 20.15
C VAL A 404 7.87 -4.05 19.90
N ARG A 405 7.29 -5.12 20.45
CA ARG A 405 5.84 -5.37 20.41
C ARG A 405 4.99 -4.32 21.12
N ARG A 406 5.61 -3.50 22.02
CA ARG A 406 4.93 -2.41 22.73
C ARG A 406 4.93 -1.11 21.93
N LEU A 407 5.69 -1.05 20.86
CA LEU A 407 5.77 0.11 19.99
C LEU A 407 4.55 0.13 19.03
N SER A 408 4.18 1.31 18.55
CA SER A 408 3.24 1.42 17.43
C SER A 408 3.83 0.80 16.17
N GLY A 409 2.98 0.37 15.23
CA GLY A 409 3.43 -0.23 13.98
C GLY A 409 4.42 0.65 13.20
N GLY A 410 4.23 1.97 13.19
CA GLY A 410 5.17 2.91 12.59
C GLY A 410 6.53 2.94 13.29
N ASN A 411 6.57 2.91 14.62
CA ASN A 411 7.83 2.88 15.37
C ASN A 411 8.57 1.55 15.19
N VAL A 412 7.85 0.41 15.13
CA VAL A 412 8.45 -0.89 14.78
C VAL A 412 9.15 -0.81 13.42
N GLN A 413 8.52 -0.19 12.44
CA GLN A 413 9.05 -0.04 11.08
C GLN A 413 10.28 0.87 11.02
N LYS A 414 10.26 2.00 11.74
CA LYS A 414 11.42 2.90 11.88
C LYS A 414 12.63 2.16 12.45
N VAL A 415 12.43 1.33 13.48
CA VAL A 415 13.50 0.49 14.05
C VAL A 415 14.02 -0.51 13.04
N LEU A 416 13.13 -1.19 12.28
CA LEU A 416 13.52 -2.17 11.28
C LEU A 416 14.37 -1.52 10.17
N VAL A 417 13.86 -0.46 9.54
CA VAL A 417 14.56 0.25 8.45
C VAL A 417 15.87 0.86 8.96
N GLY A 418 15.85 1.50 10.13
CA GLY A 418 17.05 2.07 10.76
C GLY A 418 18.15 1.04 10.99
N ARG A 419 17.79 -0.17 11.46
CA ARG A 419 18.73 -1.29 11.67
C ARG A 419 19.42 -1.70 10.35
N GLU A 420 18.68 -1.82 9.26
CA GLU A 420 19.23 -2.26 7.97
C GLU A 420 20.11 -1.17 7.34
N ILE A 421 19.70 0.09 7.37
CA ILE A 421 20.47 1.23 6.85
C ILE A 421 21.80 1.41 7.63
N ALA A 422 21.72 1.33 8.96
CA ALA A 422 22.91 1.50 9.82
C ALA A 422 24.00 0.43 9.60
N SER A 423 23.70 -0.64 8.87
CA SER A 423 24.67 -1.68 8.53
C SER A 423 25.66 -1.27 7.41
N ALA A 424 25.57 -0.04 6.88
CA ALA A 424 26.37 0.52 5.81
C ALA A 424 26.42 -0.42 4.56
N PRO A 425 25.29 -0.70 3.93
CA PRO A 425 25.24 -1.60 2.78
C PRO A 425 25.89 -0.97 1.55
N SER A 426 26.39 -1.81 0.62
CA SER A 426 26.77 -1.40 -0.74
C SER A 426 25.61 -1.54 -1.74
N VAL A 427 24.69 -2.48 -1.44
CA VAL A 427 23.40 -2.63 -2.11
C VAL A 427 22.33 -2.70 -1.03
N LEU A 428 21.36 -1.81 -1.09
CA LEU A 428 20.21 -1.77 -0.19
C LEU A 428 18.92 -2.05 -0.98
N MET A 429 18.28 -3.17 -0.70
CA MET A 429 16.99 -3.52 -1.27
C MET A 429 15.89 -3.22 -0.25
N ALA A 430 15.07 -2.21 -0.52
CA ALA A 430 14.01 -1.74 0.38
C ALA A 430 12.64 -2.09 -0.22
N ALA A 431 12.03 -3.16 0.29
CA ALA A 431 10.70 -3.57 -0.13
C ALA A 431 9.64 -2.99 0.80
N TYR A 432 8.76 -2.16 0.26
CA TYR A 432 7.63 -1.53 0.96
C TYR A 432 8.02 -0.79 2.26
N PRO A 433 9.13 -0.01 2.30
CA PRO A 433 9.70 0.49 3.53
C PRO A 433 8.82 1.52 4.26
N VAL A 434 7.81 2.06 3.58
CA VAL A 434 6.89 3.08 4.14
C VAL A 434 5.47 2.57 4.33
N ARG A 435 5.19 1.31 4.01
CA ARG A 435 3.83 0.77 4.08
C ARG A 435 3.23 0.91 5.48
N GLY A 436 2.11 1.64 5.58
CA GLY A 436 1.39 1.88 6.85
C GLY A 436 2.09 2.85 7.80
N LEU A 437 3.04 3.67 7.33
CA LEU A 437 3.55 4.83 8.04
C LEU A 437 2.63 6.05 7.84
N ASP A 438 2.78 7.01 8.74
CA ASP A 438 2.28 8.37 8.54
C ASP A 438 3.16 9.10 7.50
N ILE A 439 2.63 10.21 6.95
CA ILE A 439 3.29 10.97 5.88
C ILE A 439 4.68 11.44 6.32
N ASN A 440 4.80 12.03 7.50
CA ASN A 440 6.08 12.55 8.00
C ASN A 440 7.14 11.44 8.11
N SER A 441 6.75 10.29 8.66
CA SER A 441 7.63 9.13 8.79
C SER A 441 8.04 8.56 7.42
N SER A 442 7.14 8.58 6.42
CA SER A 442 7.43 8.14 5.06
C SER A 442 8.49 9.02 4.39
N TYR A 443 8.33 10.35 4.47
CA TYR A 443 9.32 11.29 3.92
C TYR A 443 10.68 11.20 4.62
N MET A 444 10.69 10.92 5.93
CA MET A 444 11.91 10.65 6.67
C MET A 444 12.66 9.42 6.10
N ILE A 445 11.94 8.35 5.77
CA ILE A 445 12.53 7.15 5.14
C ILE A 445 13.02 7.46 3.72
N TYR A 446 12.27 8.22 2.91
CA TYR A 446 12.70 8.62 1.57
C TYR A 446 14.01 9.43 1.62
N ASN A 447 14.11 10.36 2.54
CA ASN A 447 15.34 11.13 2.75
C ASN A 447 16.52 10.24 3.16
N LEU A 448 16.30 9.22 3.98
CA LEU A 448 17.32 8.25 4.33
C LEU A 448 17.79 7.42 3.12
N LEU A 449 16.85 6.97 2.26
CA LEU A 449 17.20 6.26 1.02
C LEU A 449 18.00 7.18 0.08
N THR A 450 17.60 8.43 -0.05
CA THR A 450 18.36 9.45 -0.83
C THR A 450 19.76 9.66 -0.26
N GLN A 451 19.89 9.72 1.06
CA GLN A 451 21.21 9.82 1.71
C GLN A 451 22.08 8.59 1.44
N GLN A 452 21.51 7.38 1.42
CA GLN A 452 22.26 6.18 1.04
C GLN A 452 22.73 6.24 -0.41
N LYS A 453 21.86 6.70 -1.33
CA LYS A 453 22.23 6.98 -2.71
C LYS A 453 23.42 7.95 -2.81
N GLU A 454 23.37 9.09 -2.09
CA GLU A 454 24.46 10.09 -2.06
C GLU A 454 25.78 9.51 -1.52
N ASN A 455 25.71 8.52 -0.64
CA ASN A 455 26.84 7.76 -0.13
C ASN A 455 27.36 6.68 -1.12
N GLY A 456 26.81 6.62 -2.34
CA GLY A 456 27.24 5.66 -3.37
C GLY A 456 26.64 4.26 -3.23
N VAL A 457 25.61 4.07 -2.40
CA VAL A 457 24.89 2.81 -2.29
C VAL A 457 23.99 2.62 -3.51
N ALA A 458 23.95 1.41 -4.07
CA ALA A 458 22.92 1.03 -5.04
C ALA A 458 21.62 0.72 -4.26
N VAL A 459 20.59 1.53 -4.44
CA VAL A 459 19.30 1.35 -3.75
C VAL A 459 18.30 0.76 -4.72
N ILE A 460 17.69 -0.37 -4.35
CA ILE A 460 16.55 -0.97 -5.07
C ILE A 460 15.31 -0.77 -4.19
N PHE A 461 14.36 -0.02 -4.69
CA PHE A 461 13.16 0.38 -3.95
C PHE A 461 11.90 -0.25 -4.57
N VAL A 462 11.14 -1.01 -3.80
CA VAL A 462 9.81 -1.50 -4.20
C VAL A 462 8.75 -0.70 -3.44
N GLY A 463 7.87 -0.04 -4.16
CA GLY A 463 6.77 0.77 -3.62
C GLY A 463 5.46 0.51 -4.34
N GLU A 464 4.34 0.80 -3.66
CA GLU A 464 2.98 0.67 -4.20
C GLU A 464 2.51 1.99 -4.86
N ASP A 465 3.12 3.11 -4.48
CA ASP A 465 2.71 4.44 -4.93
C ASP A 465 3.56 4.90 -6.11
N LEU A 466 2.91 5.08 -7.27
CA LEU A 466 3.58 5.52 -8.50
C LEU A 466 4.05 6.98 -8.41
N ASP A 467 3.40 7.83 -7.62
CA ASP A 467 3.85 9.21 -7.37
C ASP A 467 5.21 9.18 -6.71
N VAL A 468 5.36 8.37 -5.66
CA VAL A 468 6.63 8.20 -4.97
C VAL A 468 7.70 7.61 -5.89
N LEU A 469 7.35 6.61 -6.70
CA LEU A 469 8.31 6.02 -7.65
C LEU A 469 8.83 7.05 -8.65
N THR A 470 7.95 7.89 -9.20
CA THR A 470 8.35 8.95 -10.15
C THR A 470 9.10 10.10 -9.49
N GLU A 471 8.90 10.37 -8.21
CA GLU A 471 9.60 11.43 -7.48
C GLU A 471 10.94 11.00 -6.88
N LEU A 472 11.03 9.74 -6.39
CA LEU A 472 12.19 9.22 -5.66
C LEU A 472 13.21 8.54 -6.55
N CYS A 473 12.77 7.75 -7.55
CA CYS A 473 13.62 6.83 -8.28
C CYS A 473 14.25 7.46 -9.52
N ASP A 474 15.51 7.14 -9.79
CA ASP A 474 16.22 7.59 -11.00
C ASP A 474 15.79 6.79 -12.22
N ARG A 475 15.61 5.48 -12.06
CA ARG A 475 15.03 4.59 -13.08
C ARG A 475 13.93 3.74 -12.45
N ILE A 476 12.95 3.35 -13.26
CA ILE A 476 11.82 2.53 -12.84
C ILE A 476 11.75 1.30 -13.73
N LEU A 477 12.02 0.14 -13.12
CA LEU A 477 11.81 -1.17 -13.71
C LEU A 477 10.37 -1.61 -13.46
N VAL A 478 9.66 -1.99 -14.51
CA VAL A 478 8.28 -2.48 -14.39
C VAL A 478 8.27 -3.99 -14.59
N ILE A 479 7.66 -4.70 -13.63
CA ILE A 479 7.53 -6.15 -13.67
C ILE A 479 6.05 -6.55 -13.72
N ASN A 480 5.72 -7.49 -14.61
CA ASN A 480 4.39 -8.08 -14.70
C ASN A 480 4.48 -9.57 -15.03
N GLY A 481 3.79 -10.41 -14.24
CA GLY A 481 3.79 -11.87 -14.45
C GLY A 481 5.18 -12.50 -14.50
N GLY A 482 6.09 -12.03 -13.66
CA GLY A 482 7.47 -12.52 -13.57
C GLY A 482 8.42 -12.02 -14.66
N LYS A 483 8.00 -11.12 -15.56
CA LYS A 483 8.81 -10.58 -16.66
C LYS A 483 9.01 -9.07 -16.52
N ILE A 484 10.16 -8.56 -17.00
CA ILE A 484 10.35 -7.12 -17.16
C ILE A 484 9.59 -6.67 -18.41
N THR A 485 8.65 -5.76 -18.22
CA THR A 485 7.85 -5.16 -19.29
C THR A 485 8.42 -3.84 -19.80
N GLY A 486 9.34 -3.23 -19.05
CA GLY A 486 10.07 -2.03 -19.43
C GLY A 486 10.94 -1.48 -18.32
N ILE A 487 11.93 -0.67 -18.69
CA ILE A 487 12.74 0.15 -17.77
C ILE A 487 12.65 1.59 -18.26
N LEU A 488 12.17 2.48 -17.39
CA LEU A 488 11.90 3.88 -17.70
C LEU A 488 12.85 4.79 -16.92
N ASP A 489 13.12 5.97 -17.47
CA ASP A 489 13.76 7.05 -16.71
C ASP A 489 12.74 7.64 -15.73
N GLY A 490 13.01 7.55 -14.42
CA GLY A 490 12.11 8.01 -13.38
C GLY A 490 11.85 9.52 -13.38
N ARG A 491 12.67 10.32 -14.08
CA ARG A 491 12.49 11.77 -14.19
C ARG A 491 11.50 12.19 -15.26
N THR A 492 11.32 11.36 -16.28
CA THR A 492 10.48 11.65 -17.45
C THR A 492 9.27 10.72 -17.55
N ALA A 493 9.29 9.59 -16.86
CA ALA A 493 8.23 8.60 -16.87
C ALA A 493 6.91 9.19 -16.35
N LYS A 494 5.82 8.88 -17.06
CA LYS A 494 4.46 9.21 -16.66
C LYS A 494 3.80 8.01 -15.98
N LYS A 495 2.92 8.27 -15.01
CA LYS A 495 2.19 7.21 -14.29
C LYS A 495 1.38 6.32 -15.23
N GLU A 496 0.78 6.93 -16.26
CA GLU A 496 -0.01 6.22 -17.26
C GLU A 496 0.84 5.22 -18.05
N GLU A 497 2.08 5.59 -18.37
CA GLU A 497 3.04 4.73 -19.06
C GLU A 497 3.47 3.56 -18.17
N ILE A 498 3.81 3.83 -16.90
CA ILE A 498 4.12 2.79 -15.92
C ILE A 498 2.92 1.86 -15.76
N GLY A 499 1.71 2.40 -15.60
CA GLY A 499 0.47 1.63 -15.46
C GLY A 499 0.16 0.75 -16.66
N LEU A 500 0.44 1.22 -17.89
CA LEU A 500 0.30 0.41 -19.11
C LEU A 500 1.28 -0.77 -19.11
N LEU A 501 2.54 -0.54 -18.72
CA LEU A 501 3.55 -1.61 -18.61
C LEU A 501 3.20 -2.61 -17.52
N MET A 502 2.60 -2.18 -16.39
CA MET A 502 2.15 -3.06 -15.32
C MET A 502 1.02 -4.01 -15.76
N THR A 503 0.29 -3.67 -16.82
CA THR A 503 -0.84 -4.49 -17.34
C THR A 503 -0.52 -5.17 -18.66
N LYS A 504 0.63 -4.88 -19.28
CA LYS A 504 1.02 -5.45 -20.58
C LYS A 504 1.33 -6.93 -20.43
N HIS A 505 0.54 -7.79 -21.09
CA HIS A 505 0.90 -9.20 -21.25
C HIS A 505 2.01 -9.33 -22.31
N VAL A 506 3.20 -9.72 -21.89
CA VAL A 506 4.29 -10.07 -22.82
C VAL A 506 3.99 -11.45 -23.39
N SER A 507 3.46 -11.51 -24.60
CA SER A 507 3.36 -12.77 -25.35
C SER A 507 4.77 -13.24 -25.74
N SER A 508 5.03 -14.54 -25.65
CA SER A 508 6.33 -15.16 -25.94
C SER A 508 6.89 -14.95 -27.36
N ALA A 509 6.19 -14.20 -28.20
CA ALA A 509 6.58 -13.84 -29.58
C ALA A 509 7.36 -12.51 -29.67
N GLU A 510 7.16 -11.56 -28.74
CA GLU A 510 7.77 -10.21 -28.84
C GLU A 510 9.17 -10.11 -28.18
N ALA A 511 9.59 -11.13 -27.43
CA ALA A 511 10.93 -11.17 -26.81
C ALA A 511 12.09 -11.27 -27.83
N LYS A 512 11.83 -11.63 -29.10
CA LYS A 512 12.86 -11.78 -30.14
C LYS A 512 13.09 -10.54 -31.00
N GLU A 513 12.24 -9.52 -30.94
CA GLU A 513 12.40 -8.29 -31.74
C GLU A 513 13.16 -7.17 -30.99
N GLY A 514 13.26 -7.24 -29.65
CA GLY A 514 14.00 -6.26 -28.84
C GLY A 514 15.52 -6.36 -28.97
N GLU A 515 16.06 -7.53 -29.29
CA GLU A 515 17.52 -7.74 -29.43
C GLU A 515 18.11 -7.19 -30.75
N SER A 516 17.29 -6.98 -31.79
CA SER A 516 17.80 -6.51 -33.08
C SER A 516 17.95 -4.99 -33.18
N ASN A 517 17.43 -4.20 -32.26
CA ASN A 517 17.50 -2.73 -32.27
C ASN A 517 18.52 -2.13 -31.29
N ALA A 518 19.22 -2.95 -30.50
CA ALA A 518 20.31 -2.50 -29.61
C ALA A 518 21.70 -2.57 -30.25
N GLU A 519 21.80 -3.07 -31.50
CA GLU A 519 23.07 -3.18 -32.26
C GLU A 519 23.10 -2.27 -33.51
N LYS A 520 22.38 -1.15 -33.50
CA LYS A 520 22.56 -0.15 -34.57
C LYS A 520 22.80 1.24 -33.99
#